data_68835030f434cc3ca31940a982a2bb06
#
_entry.id   68835030f434cc3ca31940a982a2bb06
#
_cell.length_a   1.000
_cell.length_b   1.000
_cell.length_c   1.000
_cell.angle_alpha   90.00
_cell.angle_beta   90.00
_cell.angle_gamma   90.00
#
_symmetry.space_group_name_H-M   'P 1'
#
loop_
_entity.id
_entity.type
_entity.pdbx_description
1 polymer ?
#
loop_
_entity_poly.entity_id
_entity_poly.type
_entity_poly.pdbx_seq_one_letter_code
_entity_poly.pdbx_strand_id
1 'polypeptide(L)'
;MKKMILALCGILMLPAGMAWGQAFPPNEAGVTMGHWHLNTRNIEATRKIFLAMGGTEVQGDNARVRFPGVLVVLREQAATGGTVGSVVNHVGFIVPNVQESVARWKAAGVPVLPGGNGRADQAFVVTPDELRIEILEDKNQKFPIRHHHVHFGVPESAIPQIQAWYAKTFGAKPGTRGQNRAADIPGANLTFSKADGPTVTTKGRALDHIGFDVNNLEAFCKKLQAAGIKLDRPYSKNANGVGLAFIYDPWGTYIELNERPNAVYIQTSSRE
;
A
#
# COMPACT_ATOMS: atom_id res chain seq x y z
N MET A 1 44.57 5.06 -52.58
CA MET A 1 43.91 5.89 -51.55
C MET A 1 42.74 5.14 -50.95
N LYS A 2 42.95 4.51 -49.79
CA LYS A 2 41.90 3.72 -49.07
C LYS A 2 41.19 4.66 -48.12
N LYS A 3 39.88 4.87 -48.34
CA LYS A 3 39.02 5.64 -47.43
C LYS A 3 38.65 4.78 -46.23
N MET A 4 39.14 5.16 -45.06
CA MET A 4 38.75 4.56 -43.77
C MET A 4 37.43 5.17 -43.33
N ILE A 5 36.37 4.37 -43.26
CA ILE A 5 35.08 4.76 -42.72
C ILE A 5 35.16 4.52 -41.21
N LEU A 6 35.17 5.60 -40.43
CA LEU A 6 35.02 5.57 -38.98
C LEU A 6 33.51 5.32 -38.67
N ALA A 7 33.18 4.15 -38.18
CA ALA A 7 31.86 3.88 -37.62
C ALA A 7 31.81 4.51 -36.23
N LEU A 8 31.01 5.57 -36.07
CA LEU A 8 30.70 6.18 -34.78
C LEU A 8 29.69 5.32 -34.10
N CYS A 9 30.12 4.46 -33.18
CA CYS A 9 29.23 3.74 -32.24
C CYS A 9 28.65 4.76 -31.25
N GLY A 10 27.47 5.28 -31.54
CA GLY A 10 26.69 6.04 -30.59
C GLY A 10 26.22 5.13 -29.43
N ILE A 11 26.88 5.28 -28.28
CA ILE A 11 26.38 4.71 -27.02
C ILE A 11 25.08 5.45 -26.70
N LEU A 12 23.94 4.80 -26.96
CA LEU A 12 22.66 5.23 -26.39
C LEU A 12 22.78 5.10 -24.86
N MET A 13 23.11 6.18 -24.19
CA MET A 13 22.85 6.28 -22.75
C MET A 13 21.35 6.21 -22.55
N LEU A 14 20.84 5.04 -22.15
CA LEU A 14 19.51 4.95 -21.58
C LEU A 14 19.45 5.92 -20.40
N PRO A 15 18.45 6.79 -20.31
CA PRO A 15 18.33 7.70 -19.18
C PRO A 15 18.32 6.86 -17.90
N ALA A 16 19.20 7.21 -16.97
CA ALA A 16 19.24 6.64 -15.63
C ALA A 16 17.80 6.61 -15.11
N GLY A 17 17.35 5.40 -14.71
CA GLY A 17 15.97 5.12 -14.42
C GLY A 17 15.33 6.24 -13.62
N MET A 18 14.22 6.75 -14.12
CA MET A 18 13.36 7.65 -13.36
C MET A 18 13.06 6.93 -12.06
N ALA A 19 13.57 7.44 -10.95
CA ALA A 19 13.17 7.00 -9.63
C ALA A 19 11.68 7.35 -9.50
N TRP A 20 10.83 6.39 -9.83
CA TRP A 20 9.38 6.53 -9.65
C TRP A 20 9.14 6.87 -8.19
N GLY A 21 8.59 8.04 -7.93
CA GLY A 21 8.18 8.42 -6.59
C GLY A 21 7.31 7.32 -6.00
N GLN A 22 7.50 7.01 -4.73
CA GLN A 22 6.77 5.95 -4.05
C GLN A 22 5.34 6.36 -3.73
N ALA A 23 5.15 7.59 -3.23
CA ALA A 23 3.87 8.13 -2.78
C ALA A 23 3.27 9.11 -3.79
N PHE A 24 1.97 9.28 -3.75
CA PHE A 24 1.28 10.38 -4.43
C PHE A 24 1.36 11.66 -3.58
N PRO A 25 1.25 12.85 -4.20
CA PRO A 25 1.19 14.10 -3.44
C PRO A 25 0.07 14.04 -2.38
N PRO A 26 0.31 14.55 -1.15
CA PRO A 26 -0.69 14.56 -0.10
C PRO A 26 -1.94 15.35 -0.46
N ASN A 27 -3.07 14.99 0.15
CA ASN A 27 -4.31 15.77 0.09
C ASN A 27 -4.20 17.10 0.88
N GLU A 28 -5.28 17.86 0.95
CA GLU A 28 -5.36 19.15 1.68
C GLU A 28 -5.11 19.00 3.21
N ALA A 29 -5.38 17.80 3.76
CA ALA A 29 -5.05 17.50 5.16
C ALA A 29 -3.57 17.14 5.35
N GLY A 30 -2.77 17.14 4.27
CA GLY A 30 -1.37 16.78 4.29
C GLY A 30 -1.10 15.27 4.35
N VAL A 31 -2.07 14.42 3.97
CA VAL A 31 -2.00 12.96 4.15
C VAL A 31 -1.99 12.24 2.81
N THR A 32 -1.16 11.21 2.70
CA THR A 32 -1.12 10.26 1.58
C THR A 32 -0.84 8.85 2.07
N MET A 33 -1.19 7.83 1.28
CA MET A 33 -0.78 6.46 1.56
C MET A 33 0.75 6.35 1.55
N GLY A 34 1.31 5.71 2.58
CA GLY A 34 2.76 5.54 2.75
C GLY A 34 3.20 4.09 2.59
N HIS A 35 2.79 3.20 3.49
CA HIS A 35 3.32 1.83 3.50
C HIS A 35 2.35 0.79 4.07
N TRP A 36 2.69 -0.49 3.82
CA TRP A 36 2.21 -1.63 4.59
C TRP A 36 3.37 -2.18 5.41
N HIS A 37 3.14 -2.47 6.66
CA HIS A 37 4.10 -3.18 7.49
C HIS A 37 3.64 -4.61 7.73
N LEU A 38 4.43 -5.56 7.29
CA LEU A 38 4.10 -6.97 7.28
C LEU A 38 4.97 -7.75 8.27
N ASN A 39 4.35 -8.64 9.02
CA ASN A 39 5.06 -9.68 9.76
C ASN A 39 5.21 -10.90 8.85
N THR A 40 6.41 -11.45 8.77
CA THR A 40 6.70 -12.66 8.01
C THR A 40 7.74 -13.51 8.72
N ARG A 41 7.59 -14.84 8.64
CA ARG A 41 8.60 -15.78 9.16
C ARG A 41 9.86 -15.85 8.30
N ASN A 42 9.77 -15.37 7.05
CA ASN A 42 10.89 -15.42 6.11
C ASN A 42 10.82 -14.22 5.16
N ILE A 43 11.64 -13.20 5.45
CA ILE A 43 11.73 -11.97 4.65
C ILE A 43 12.07 -12.30 3.20
N GLU A 44 13.05 -13.17 2.96
CA GLU A 44 13.54 -13.45 1.60
C GLU A 44 12.46 -14.12 0.74
N ALA A 45 11.73 -15.09 1.30
CA ALA A 45 10.64 -15.75 0.58
C ALA A 45 9.50 -14.78 0.26
N THR A 46 9.10 -13.95 1.22
CA THR A 46 8.03 -12.96 1.01
C THR A 46 8.47 -11.86 0.05
N ARG A 47 9.72 -11.38 0.17
CA ARG A 47 10.31 -10.41 -0.74
C ARG A 47 10.31 -10.90 -2.20
N LYS A 48 10.70 -12.15 -2.44
CA LYS A 48 10.67 -12.76 -3.78
C LYS A 48 9.28 -12.70 -4.42
N ILE A 49 8.22 -12.94 -3.65
CA ILE A 49 6.84 -12.82 -4.14
C ILE A 49 6.57 -11.39 -4.63
N PHE A 50 6.86 -10.38 -3.82
CA PHE A 50 6.63 -8.99 -4.20
C PHE A 50 7.47 -8.54 -5.40
N LEU A 51 8.73 -8.97 -5.50
CA LEU A 51 9.58 -8.68 -6.66
C LEU A 51 9.04 -9.35 -7.93
N ALA A 52 8.61 -10.62 -7.85
CA ALA A 52 7.99 -11.34 -8.97
C ALA A 52 6.68 -10.69 -9.41
N MET A 53 5.93 -10.06 -8.50
CA MET A 53 4.75 -9.27 -8.81
C MET A 53 5.07 -7.94 -9.54
N GLY A 54 6.32 -7.51 -9.56
CA GLY A 54 6.75 -6.27 -10.22
C GLY A 54 7.14 -5.15 -9.27
N GLY A 55 7.34 -5.47 -8.00
CA GLY A 55 7.93 -4.55 -7.03
C GLY A 55 9.39 -4.25 -7.35
N THR A 56 9.87 -3.09 -6.92
CA THR A 56 11.24 -2.62 -7.11
C THR A 56 12.01 -2.71 -5.80
N GLU A 57 13.24 -3.19 -5.87
CA GLU A 57 14.14 -3.23 -4.72
C GLU A 57 14.44 -1.85 -4.15
N VAL A 58 14.62 -1.79 -2.84
CA VAL A 58 15.20 -0.62 -2.18
C VAL A 58 16.68 -0.89 -1.97
N GLN A 59 17.54 -0.12 -2.62
CA GLN A 59 18.99 -0.34 -2.58
C GLN A 59 19.50 -0.34 -1.13
N GLY A 60 20.24 -1.39 -0.77
CA GLY A 60 20.80 -1.54 0.58
C GLY A 60 19.80 -1.95 1.66
N ASP A 61 18.55 -2.27 1.29
CA ASP A 61 17.51 -2.67 2.23
C ASP A 61 16.68 -3.84 1.68
N ASN A 62 16.96 -5.03 2.17
CA ASN A 62 16.27 -6.26 1.76
C ASN A 62 14.90 -6.45 2.44
N ALA A 63 14.57 -5.64 3.43
CA ALA A 63 13.29 -5.68 4.13
C ALA A 63 12.23 -4.78 3.49
N ARG A 64 12.56 -4.09 2.38
CA ARG A 64 11.63 -3.18 1.70
C ARG A 64 11.49 -3.46 0.22
N VAL A 65 10.24 -3.41 -0.27
CA VAL A 65 9.91 -3.50 -1.70
C VAL A 65 8.98 -2.33 -2.05
N ARG A 66 9.32 -1.63 -3.14
CA ARG A 66 8.61 -0.43 -3.57
C ARG A 66 7.64 -0.75 -4.69
N PHE A 67 6.42 -0.20 -4.58
CA PHE A 67 5.44 -0.13 -5.66
C PHE A 67 4.95 1.31 -5.83
N PRO A 68 4.46 1.71 -7.01
CA PRO A 68 3.73 2.95 -7.15
C PRO A 68 2.54 3.01 -6.17
N GLY A 69 2.55 3.99 -5.28
CA GLY A 69 1.51 4.22 -4.28
C GLY A 69 1.70 3.54 -2.92
N VAL A 70 2.69 2.64 -2.76
CA VAL A 70 2.94 2.01 -1.44
C VAL A 70 4.37 1.48 -1.31
N LEU A 71 4.93 1.57 -0.11
CA LEU A 71 6.11 0.84 0.31
C LEU A 71 5.67 -0.39 1.11
N VAL A 72 6.12 -1.57 0.72
CA VAL A 72 5.97 -2.79 1.53
C VAL A 72 7.20 -2.92 2.43
N VAL A 73 6.98 -2.94 3.74
CA VAL A 73 8.01 -3.11 4.77
C VAL A 73 7.83 -4.48 5.42
N LEU A 74 8.87 -5.29 5.41
CA LEU A 74 8.89 -6.64 5.95
C LEU A 74 9.60 -6.66 7.29
N ARG A 75 9.02 -7.33 8.28
CA ARG A 75 9.66 -7.59 9.57
C ARG A 75 9.69 -9.09 9.83
N GLU A 76 10.86 -9.61 10.16
CA GLU A 76 10.99 -11.02 10.53
C GLU A 76 10.38 -11.26 11.90
N GLN A 77 9.12 -11.65 11.88
CA GLN A 77 8.30 -11.97 13.05
C GLN A 77 7.17 -12.89 12.62
N ALA A 78 6.93 -13.94 13.39
CA ALA A 78 5.75 -14.79 13.17
C ALA A 78 4.47 -13.96 13.36
N ALA A 79 3.60 -13.98 12.35
CA ALA A 79 2.27 -13.38 12.46
C ALA A 79 1.37 -14.22 13.38
N THR A 80 0.50 -13.56 14.12
CA THR A 80 -0.52 -14.22 14.97
C THR A 80 -1.72 -14.74 14.15
N GLY A 81 -1.73 -14.50 12.85
CA GLY A 81 -2.71 -14.97 11.87
C GLY A 81 -2.68 -14.11 10.60
N GLY A 82 -3.42 -14.55 9.58
CA GLY A 82 -3.54 -13.87 8.29
C GLY A 82 -4.37 -12.57 8.36
N THR A 83 -4.60 -11.94 7.21
CA THR A 83 -5.44 -10.73 7.14
C THR A 83 -6.92 -11.05 7.23
N VAL A 84 -7.37 -12.20 6.74
CA VAL A 84 -8.78 -12.62 6.90
C VAL A 84 -9.10 -12.80 8.38
N GLY A 85 -10.20 -12.22 8.81
CA GLY A 85 -10.61 -12.19 10.24
C GLY A 85 -10.00 -11.02 11.04
N SER A 86 -9.14 -10.17 10.43
CA SER A 86 -8.79 -8.88 11.03
C SER A 86 -9.65 -7.75 10.43
N VAL A 87 -9.62 -6.59 11.07
CA VAL A 87 -10.32 -5.38 10.59
C VAL A 87 -9.88 -5.01 9.16
N VAL A 88 -8.62 -5.22 8.78
CA VAL A 88 -8.20 -5.14 7.38
C VAL A 88 -8.21 -6.54 6.79
N ASN A 89 -9.24 -6.84 6.00
CA ASN A 89 -9.44 -8.15 5.39
C ASN A 89 -8.40 -8.45 4.30
N HIS A 90 -8.09 -7.45 3.48
CA HIS A 90 -7.07 -7.56 2.44
C HIS A 90 -6.61 -6.17 1.96
N VAL A 91 -5.54 -6.16 1.21
CA VAL A 91 -5.03 -5.02 0.46
C VAL A 91 -5.08 -5.33 -1.02
N GLY A 92 -4.91 -4.35 -1.90
CA GLY A 92 -5.04 -4.65 -3.32
C GLY A 92 -4.18 -3.80 -4.22
N PHE A 93 -3.87 -4.41 -5.36
CA PHE A 93 -3.22 -3.78 -6.50
C PHE A 93 -4.13 -3.77 -7.72
N ILE A 94 -3.85 -2.88 -8.67
CA ILE A 94 -4.37 -2.93 -10.03
C ILE A 94 -3.23 -3.15 -11.01
N VAL A 95 -3.57 -3.90 -12.08
CA VAL A 95 -2.70 -4.20 -13.22
C VAL A 95 -3.45 -3.95 -14.53
N PRO A 96 -2.77 -3.67 -15.65
CA PRO A 96 -3.44 -3.49 -16.94
C PRO A 96 -4.17 -4.72 -17.45
N ASN A 97 -3.64 -5.92 -17.13
CA ASN A 97 -4.22 -7.21 -17.53
C ASN A 97 -3.95 -8.25 -16.45
N VAL A 98 -5.03 -8.73 -15.82
CA VAL A 98 -4.94 -9.72 -14.74
C VAL A 98 -4.45 -11.07 -15.24
N GLN A 99 -4.96 -11.55 -16.39
CA GLN A 99 -4.61 -12.88 -16.89
C GLN A 99 -3.12 -12.98 -17.26
N GLU A 100 -2.58 -11.98 -17.94
CA GLU A 100 -1.16 -11.93 -18.28
C GLU A 100 -0.28 -11.81 -17.03
N SER A 101 -0.68 -10.99 -16.05
CA SER A 101 0.04 -10.82 -14.79
C SER A 101 0.07 -12.14 -14.01
N VAL A 102 -1.07 -12.79 -13.88
CA VAL A 102 -1.23 -14.09 -13.20
C VAL A 102 -0.39 -15.18 -13.88
N ALA A 103 -0.37 -15.24 -15.21
CA ALA A 103 0.44 -16.22 -15.94
C ALA A 103 1.94 -16.05 -15.62
N ARG A 104 2.45 -14.80 -15.68
CA ARG A 104 3.84 -14.50 -15.31
C ARG A 104 4.16 -14.86 -13.86
N TRP A 105 3.29 -14.49 -12.93
CA TRP A 105 3.49 -14.71 -11.51
C TRP A 105 3.48 -16.18 -11.12
N LYS A 106 2.54 -16.97 -11.70
CA LYS A 106 2.53 -18.43 -11.52
C LYS A 106 3.81 -19.09 -12.04
N ALA A 107 4.30 -18.65 -13.21
CA ALA A 107 5.57 -19.13 -13.75
C ALA A 107 6.78 -18.79 -12.85
N ALA A 108 6.69 -17.70 -12.08
CA ALA A 108 7.69 -17.29 -11.09
C ALA A 108 7.45 -17.87 -9.68
N GLY A 109 6.48 -18.77 -9.51
CA GLY A 109 6.18 -19.44 -8.23
C GLY A 109 5.36 -18.59 -7.23
N VAL A 110 4.74 -17.50 -7.67
CA VAL A 110 3.84 -16.71 -6.80
C VAL A 110 2.55 -17.50 -6.54
N PRO A 111 2.10 -17.65 -5.28
CA PRO A 111 0.86 -18.34 -4.95
C PRO A 111 -0.36 -17.50 -5.32
N VAL A 112 -0.97 -17.83 -6.47
CA VAL A 112 -2.13 -17.12 -7.02
C VAL A 112 -3.38 -17.99 -6.94
N LEU A 113 -4.45 -17.42 -6.41
CA LEU A 113 -5.79 -17.97 -6.37
C LEU A 113 -6.68 -17.27 -7.43
N PRO A 114 -7.70 -17.96 -7.97
CA PRO A 114 -8.63 -17.35 -8.93
C PRO A 114 -9.46 -16.24 -8.28
N GLY A 115 -10.01 -15.36 -9.12
CA GLY A 115 -10.98 -14.36 -8.71
C GLY A 115 -12.27 -14.96 -8.17
N GLY A 116 -12.98 -14.21 -7.34
CA GLY A 116 -14.28 -14.64 -6.82
C GLY A 116 -15.28 -14.93 -7.93
N ASN A 117 -16.05 -16.01 -7.79
CA ASN A 117 -17.02 -16.47 -8.81
C ASN A 117 -16.41 -16.64 -10.22
N GLY A 118 -15.12 -16.98 -10.31
CA GLY A 118 -14.44 -17.20 -11.58
C GLY A 118 -14.19 -15.95 -12.42
N ARG A 119 -14.20 -14.76 -11.84
CA ARG A 119 -13.93 -13.50 -12.53
C ARG A 119 -12.54 -13.51 -13.17
N ALA A 120 -12.47 -13.23 -14.47
CA ALA A 120 -11.22 -13.16 -15.21
C ALA A 120 -10.44 -11.85 -14.97
N ASP A 121 -11.11 -10.79 -14.54
CA ASP A 121 -10.56 -9.46 -14.24
C ASP A 121 -10.15 -9.30 -12.77
N GLN A 122 -10.10 -10.42 -12.03
CA GLN A 122 -9.72 -10.47 -10.61
C GLN A 122 -8.88 -11.71 -10.31
N ALA A 123 -7.94 -11.58 -9.39
CA ALA A 123 -7.20 -12.70 -8.80
C ALA A 123 -6.84 -12.35 -7.35
N PHE A 124 -6.33 -13.34 -6.60
CA PHE A 124 -5.76 -13.11 -5.28
C PHE A 124 -4.35 -13.70 -5.21
N VAL A 125 -3.44 -13.00 -4.56
CA VAL A 125 -2.16 -13.54 -4.09
C VAL A 125 -2.28 -13.71 -2.57
N VAL A 126 -1.85 -14.87 -2.07
CA VAL A 126 -1.81 -15.14 -0.63
C VAL A 126 -0.39 -15.52 -0.26
N THR A 127 0.25 -14.70 0.59
CA THR A 127 1.61 -15.00 1.04
C THR A 127 1.63 -16.19 2.01
N PRO A 128 2.81 -16.80 2.28
CA PRO A 128 2.92 -17.89 3.25
C PRO A 128 2.42 -17.56 4.67
N ASP A 129 2.47 -16.28 5.06
CA ASP A 129 1.94 -15.79 6.34
C ASP A 129 0.48 -15.30 6.23
N GLU A 130 -0.23 -15.69 5.14
CA GLU A 130 -1.66 -15.44 4.92
C GLU A 130 -2.04 -13.94 4.77
N LEU A 131 -1.11 -13.11 4.28
CA LEU A 131 -1.50 -11.82 3.73
C LEU A 131 -2.29 -12.05 2.44
N ARG A 132 -3.53 -11.61 2.41
CA ARG A 132 -4.38 -11.65 1.21
C ARG A 132 -4.25 -10.35 0.42
N ILE A 133 -3.94 -10.47 -0.87
CA ILE A 133 -3.78 -9.35 -1.79
C ILE A 133 -4.73 -9.54 -2.96
N GLU A 134 -5.68 -8.64 -3.14
CA GLU A 134 -6.58 -8.62 -4.29
C GLU A 134 -5.89 -7.97 -5.49
N ILE A 135 -6.02 -8.56 -6.66
CA ILE A 135 -5.52 -8.04 -7.92
C ILE A 135 -6.73 -7.76 -8.82
N LEU A 136 -6.83 -6.53 -9.28
CA LEU A 136 -7.91 -6.08 -10.16
C LEU A 136 -7.36 -5.59 -11.49
N GLU A 137 -8.18 -5.68 -12.54
CA GLU A 137 -7.85 -5.16 -13.85
C GLU A 137 -8.31 -3.71 -14.01
N ASP A 138 -7.40 -2.86 -14.49
CA ASP A 138 -7.69 -1.54 -15.03
C ASP A 138 -6.89 -1.36 -16.33
N LYS A 139 -7.54 -1.54 -17.47
CA LYS A 139 -6.92 -1.46 -18.81
C LYS A 139 -6.31 -0.08 -19.12
N ASN A 140 -6.74 0.96 -18.43
CA ASN A 140 -6.27 2.32 -18.63
C ASN A 140 -5.08 2.69 -17.72
N GLN A 141 -4.73 1.80 -16.81
CA GLN A 141 -3.65 1.98 -15.86
C GLN A 141 -2.29 1.99 -16.57
N LYS A 142 -1.46 2.99 -16.24
CA LYS A 142 -0.17 3.24 -16.92
C LYS A 142 1.01 2.51 -16.28
N PHE A 143 0.88 2.08 -15.03
CA PHE A 143 1.92 1.33 -14.34
C PHE A 143 1.72 -0.18 -14.58
N PRO A 144 2.78 -0.98 -14.67
CA PRO A 144 2.63 -2.46 -14.74
C PRO A 144 1.87 -3.04 -13.55
N ILE A 145 1.98 -2.41 -12.39
CA ILE A 145 1.26 -2.70 -11.15
C ILE A 145 1.26 -1.43 -10.29
N ARG A 146 0.15 -1.15 -9.58
CA ARG A 146 0.03 0.00 -8.69
C ARG A 146 -0.84 -0.35 -7.49
N HIS A 147 -0.50 0.17 -6.30
CA HIS A 147 -1.38 0.08 -5.14
C HIS A 147 -2.76 0.68 -5.44
N HIS A 148 -3.79 0.01 -4.99
CA HIS A 148 -5.16 0.42 -5.26
C HIS A 148 -5.98 0.66 -4.00
N HIS A 149 -6.02 -0.31 -3.07
CA HIS A 149 -6.93 -0.18 -1.94
C HIS A 149 -6.49 -0.92 -0.68
N VAL A 150 -7.10 -0.50 0.42
CA VAL A 150 -7.16 -1.22 1.69
C VAL A 150 -8.63 -1.55 1.96
N HIS A 151 -8.95 -2.82 2.16
CA HIS A 151 -10.32 -3.30 2.36
C HIS A 151 -10.58 -3.65 3.82
N PHE A 152 -11.49 -2.92 4.43
CA PHE A 152 -11.88 -3.07 5.83
C PHE A 152 -13.16 -3.91 5.93
N GLY A 153 -13.15 -4.89 6.84
CA GLY A 153 -14.32 -5.62 7.27
C GLY A 153 -14.75 -5.17 8.67
N VAL A 154 -15.94 -4.61 8.80
CA VAL A 154 -16.48 -4.12 10.07
C VAL A 154 -17.94 -4.58 10.23
N PRO A 155 -18.55 -4.49 11.44
CA PRO A 155 -19.99 -4.67 11.56
C PRO A 155 -20.75 -3.74 10.60
N GLU A 156 -21.81 -4.23 9.99
CA GLU A 156 -22.57 -3.48 8.97
C GLU A 156 -23.03 -2.09 9.46
N SER A 157 -23.47 -1.99 10.71
CA SER A 157 -23.84 -0.73 11.36
C SER A 157 -22.69 0.26 11.53
N ALA A 158 -21.44 -0.23 11.51
CA ALA A 158 -20.25 0.62 11.66
C ALA A 158 -19.73 1.18 10.33
N ILE A 159 -20.23 0.71 9.18
CA ILE A 159 -19.74 1.13 7.86
C ILE A 159 -19.85 2.65 7.64
N PRO A 160 -20.98 3.34 7.95
CA PRO A 160 -21.04 4.78 7.83
C PRO A 160 -20.09 5.52 8.77
N GLN A 161 -19.90 4.98 9.99
CA GLN A 161 -19.04 5.58 11.00
C GLN A 161 -17.57 5.51 10.62
N ILE A 162 -17.08 4.38 10.11
CA ILE A 162 -15.70 4.24 9.70
C ILE A 162 -15.38 5.14 8.51
N GLN A 163 -16.28 5.24 7.52
CA GLN A 163 -16.13 6.17 6.40
C GLN A 163 -16.01 7.62 6.89
N ALA A 164 -16.91 8.03 7.77
CA ALA A 164 -16.92 9.39 8.33
C ALA A 164 -15.66 9.66 9.18
N TRP A 165 -15.18 8.66 9.92
CA TRP A 165 -14.00 8.80 10.76
C TRP A 165 -12.74 9.02 9.90
N TYR A 166 -12.53 8.23 8.85
CA TYR A 166 -11.38 8.42 7.94
C TYR A 166 -11.47 9.75 7.18
N ALA A 167 -12.66 10.17 6.78
CA ALA A 167 -12.89 11.49 6.17
C ALA A 167 -12.52 12.63 7.12
N LYS A 168 -13.00 12.61 8.37
CA LYS A 168 -12.75 13.64 9.38
C LYS A 168 -11.28 13.67 9.82
N THR A 169 -10.67 12.49 10.01
CA THR A 169 -9.34 12.36 10.61
C THR A 169 -8.23 12.62 9.60
N PHE A 170 -8.34 12.05 8.39
CA PHE A 170 -7.29 12.07 7.38
C PHE A 170 -7.65 12.88 6.13
N GLY A 171 -8.80 13.54 6.10
CA GLY A 171 -9.26 14.23 4.90
C GLY A 171 -9.56 13.30 3.74
N ALA A 172 -9.87 12.02 4.02
CA ALA A 172 -10.25 11.07 2.98
C ALA A 172 -11.58 11.51 2.34
N LYS A 173 -11.67 11.48 1.01
CA LYS A 173 -12.85 11.92 0.25
C LYS A 173 -13.88 10.79 0.21
N PRO A 174 -15.04 10.93 0.87
CA PRO A 174 -16.08 9.90 0.86
C PRO A 174 -16.61 9.61 -0.53
N GLY A 175 -16.89 8.34 -0.80
CA GLY A 175 -17.41 7.85 -2.07
C GLY A 175 -17.88 6.40 -1.96
N THR A 176 -17.86 5.71 -3.09
CA THR A 176 -18.19 4.29 -3.19
C THR A 176 -17.19 3.57 -4.10
N ARG A 177 -17.01 2.26 -3.89
CA ARG A 177 -16.31 1.34 -4.79
C ARG A 177 -17.22 0.14 -5.06
N GLY A 178 -17.80 0.10 -6.26
CA GLY A 178 -18.90 -0.82 -6.55
C GLY A 178 -20.08 -0.56 -5.60
N GLN A 179 -20.51 -1.59 -4.89
CA GLN A 179 -21.60 -1.49 -3.91
C GLN A 179 -21.13 -1.10 -2.48
N ASN A 180 -19.82 -1.05 -2.24
CA ASN A 180 -19.27 -0.74 -0.94
C ASN A 180 -19.09 0.76 -0.74
N ARG A 181 -19.30 1.25 0.50
CA ARG A 181 -18.83 2.57 0.88
C ARG A 181 -17.30 2.61 0.84
N ALA A 182 -16.77 3.75 0.43
CA ALA A 182 -15.33 3.95 0.35
C ALA A 182 -14.96 5.40 0.69
N ALA A 183 -13.69 5.64 0.92
CA ALA A 183 -13.13 6.98 1.01
C ALA A 183 -11.74 6.99 0.37
N ASP A 184 -11.46 8.00 -0.46
CA ASP A 184 -10.21 8.08 -1.20
C ASP A 184 -9.21 8.98 -0.48
N ILE A 185 -8.00 8.49 -0.34
CA ILE A 185 -6.81 9.29 -0.06
C ILE A 185 -5.83 9.14 -1.22
N PRO A 186 -4.91 10.09 -1.45
CA PRO A 186 -3.89 9.90 -2.48
C PRO A 186 -3.17 8.56 -2.28
N GLY A 187 -3.13 7.75 -3.34
CA GLY A 187 -2.47 6.43 -3.33
C GLY A 187 -3.32 5.27 -2.83
N ALA A 188 -4.51 5.49 -2.26
CA ALA A 188 -5.36 4.39 -1.81
C ALA A 188 -6.86 4.73 -1.81
N ASN A 189 -7.68 3.76 -2.22
CA ASN A 189 -9.10 3.70 -1.86
C ASN A 189 -9.25 2.91 -0.56
N LEU A 190 -9.90 3.47 0.43
CA LEU A 190 -10.27 2.82 1.68
C LEU A 190 -11.68 2.27 1.51
N THR A 191 -11.81 0.96 1.30
CA THR A 191 -13.12 0.31 1.06
C THR A 191 -13.65 -0.30 2.34
N PHE A 192 -14.91 -0.09 2.64
CA PHE A 192 -15.58 -0.57 3.86
C PHE A 192 -16.74 -1.49 3.52
N SER A 193 -16.70 -2.73 4.03
CA SER A 193 -17.76 -3.72 3.86
C SER A 193 -18.10 -4.41 5.16
N LYS A 194 -19.22 -5.12 5.16
CA LYS A 194 -19.60 -6.01 6.26
C LYS A 194 -18.58 -7.14 6.37
N ALA A 195 -18.07 -7.37 7.58
CA ALA A 195 -17.26 -8.54 7.89
C ALA A 195 -18.15 -9.81 8.00
N ASP A 196 -17.56 -10.95 7.65
CA ASP A 196 -18.24 -12.25 7.74
C ASP A 196 -18.46 -12.74 9.20
N GLY A 197 -17.81 -12.08 10.16
CA GLY A 197 -17.88 -12.39 11.58
C GLY A 197 -17.12 -11.37 12.43
N PRO A 198 -16.90 -11.64 13.72
CA PRO A 198 -16.08 -10.80 14.59
C PRO A 198 -14.68 -10.62 14.02
N THR A 199 -14.18 -9.38 14.05
CA THR A 199 -12.83 -9.06 13.60
C THR A 199 -11.92 -8.73 14.78
N VAL A 200 -10.61 -8.96 14.59
CA VAL A 200 -9.57 -8.60 15.57
C VAL A 200 -8.72 -7.46 15.03
N THR A 201 -7.93 -6.83 15.92
CA THR A 201 -6.95 -5.79 15.52
C THR A 201 -5.95 -6.31 14.50
N THR A 202 -5.41 -5.40 13.68
CA THR A 202 -4.35 -5.76 12.72
C THR A 202 -3.01 -6.01 13.41
N LYS A 203 -2.73 -5.36 14.56
CA LYS A 203 -1.44 -5.45 15.26
C LYS A 203 -1.06 -6.89 15.59
N GLY A 204 0.13 -7.29 15.15
CA GLY A 204 0.66 -8.65 15.33
C GLY A 204 0.27 -9.63 14.21
N ARG A 205 -0.65 -9.29 13.31
CA ARG A 205 -1.06 -10.17 12.20
C ARG A 205 -0.15 -10.01 10.98
N ALA A 206 -0.40 -10.76 9.90
CA ALA A 206 0.39 -10.70 8.67
C ALA A 206 0.51 -9.27 8.11
N LEU A 207 -0.59 -8.51 8.10
CA LEU A 207 -0.57 -7.05 7.98
C LEU A 207 -0.65 -6.48 9.39
N ASP A 208 0.49 -6.07 9.94
CA ASP A 208 0.57 -5.51 11.30
C ASP A 208 -0.08 -4.13 11.36
N HIS A 209 0.25 -3.28 10.41
CA HIS A 209 -0.34 -1.94 10.29
C HIS A 209 -0.25 -1.39 8.86
N ILE A 210 -1.08 -0.40 8.60
CA ILE A 210 -0.95 0.49 7.45
C ILE A 210 -0.29 1.79 7.91
N GLY A 211 0.48 2.41 7.03
CA GLY A 211 1.13 3.68 7.30
C GLY A 211 0.67 4.78 6.38
N PHE A 212 0.41 5.96 6.93
CA PHE A 212 0.19 7.19 6.18
C PHE A 212 1.38 8.11 6.31
N ASP A 213 1.83 8.69 5.19
CA ASP A 213 2.77 9.80 5.22
C ASP A 213 1.98 11.09 5.47
N VAL A 214 2.47 11.91 6.40
CA VAL A 214 1.76 13.10 6.90
C VAL A 214 2.72 14.29 6.90
N ASN A 215 2.30 15.39 6.31
CA ASN A 215 3.03 16.65 6.40
C ASN A 215 2.87 17.25 7.82
N ASN A 216 3.97 17.73 8.42
CA ASN A 216 3.98 18.33 9.75
C ASN A 216 3.32 17.43 10.81
N LEU A 217 3.88 16.24 10.99
CA LEU A 217 3.32 15.19 11.83
C LEU A 217 3.13 15.63 13.30
N GLU A 218 4.03 16.48 13.83
CA GLU A 218 3.88 17.00 15.20
C GLU A 218 2.58 17.79 15.37
N ALA A 219 2.31 18.72 14.45
CA ALA A 219 1.06 19.49 14.47
C ALA A 219 -0.17 18.59 14.22
N PHE A 220 -0.04 17.59 13.34
CA PHE A 220 -1.09 16.62 13.10
C PHE A 220 -1.41 15.79 14.35
N CYS A 221 -0.41 15.33 15.09
CA CYS A 221 -0.59 14.63 16.37
C CYS A 221 -1.31 15.50 17.42
N LYS A 222 -0.96 16.78 17.53
CA LYS A 222 -1.68 17.73 18.39
C LYS A 222 -3.15 17.88 18.01
N LYS A 223 -3.45 17.92 16.69
CA LYS A 223 -4.83 17.95 16.17
C LYS A 223 -5.60 16.67 16.52
N LEU A 224 -4.97 15.50 16.40
CA LEU A 224 -5.57 14.22 16.77
C LEU A 224 -5.91 14.17 18.26
N GLN A 225 -4.99 14.58 19.12
CA GLN A 225 -5.20 14.63 20.58
C GLN A 225 -6.32 15.61 20.96
N ALA A 226 -6.38 16.80 20.33
CA ALA A 226 -7.45 17.76 20.54
C ALA A 226 -8.83 17.22 20.08
N ALA A 227 -8.85 16.30 19.11
CA ALA A 227 -10.05 15.59 18.66
C ALA A 227 -10.38 14.35 19.54
N GLY A 228 -9.65 14.10 20.63
CA GLY A 228 -9.86 12.98 21.53
C GLY A 228 -9.24 11.65 21.06
N ILE A 229 -8.43 11.66 19.99
CA ILE A 229 -7.76 10.45 19.47
C ILE A 229 -6.47 10.26 20.28
N LYS A 230 -6.38 9.11 20.96
CA LYS A 230 -5.21 8.74 21.77
C LYS A 230 -4.09 8.23 20.87
N LEU A 231 -2.87 8.72 21.11
CA LEU A 231 -1.67 8.15 20.48
C LEU A 231 -1.27 6.89 21.27
N ASP A 232 -1.13 5.75 20.57
CA ASP A 232 -0.56 4.50 21.14
C ASP A 232 0.94 4.65 21.35
N ARG A 233 1.62 5.27 20.37
CA ARG A 233 3.00 5.73 20.50
C ARG A 233 3.04 7.22 20.17
N PRO A 234 3.55 8.05 21.09
CA PRO A 234 3.62 9.50 20.86
C PRO A 234 4.56 9.84 19.72
N TYR A 235 4.39 11.06 19.20
CA TYR A 235 5.29 11.62 18.20
C TYR A 235 6.74 11.58 18.69
N SER A 236 7.62 11.10 17.82
CA SER A 236 9.06 11.11 17.99
C SER A 236 9.75 11.27 16.62
N LYS A 237 10.97 11.80 16.63
CA LYS A 237 11.87 11.79 15.45
C LYS A 237 13.03 10.84 15.70
N ASN A 238 13.34 10.01 14.68
CA ASN A 238 14.53 9.18 14.73
C ASN A 238 15.79 9.99 14.30
N ALA A 239 16.97 9.37 14.40
CA ALA A 239 18.24 10.00 14.04
C ALA A 239 18.31 10.45 12.56
N ASN A 240 17.52 9.85 11.68
CA ASN A 240 17.45 10.21 10.26
C ASN A 240 16.41 11.30 9.96
N GLY A 241 15.84 11.92 10.99
CA GLY A 241 14.84 12.98 10.85
C GLY A 241 13.45 12.51 10.49
N VAL A 242 13.20 11.19 10.40
CA VAL A 242 11.87 10.63 10.15
C VAL A 242 11.03 10.77 11.42
N GLY A 243 9.94 11.53 11.31
CA GLY A 243 8.92 11.59 12.35
C GLY A 243 8.03 10.37 12.32
N LEU A 244 7.62 9.84 13.47
CA LEU A 244 6.65 8.78 13.56
C LEU A 244 5.78 8.87 14.82
N ALA A 245 4.52 8.40 14.68
CA ALA A 245 3.56 8.22 15.76
C ALA A 245 2.64 7.05 15.42
N PHE A 246 1.92 6.51 16.40
CA PHE A 246 0.98 5.42 16.16
C PHE A 246 -0.36 5.70 16.82
N ILE A 247 -1.43 5.29 16.14
CA ILE A 247 -2.80 5.33 16.66
C ILE A 247 -3.51 4.01 16.35
N TYR A 248 -4.67 3.82 16.98
CA TYR A 248 -5.68 2.89 16.51
C TYR A 248 -6.88 3.66 15.96
N ASP A 249 -7.49 3.14 14.89
CA ASP A 249 -8.86 3.53 14.60
C ASP A 249 -9.81 2.86 15.62
N PRO A 250 -11.07 3.32 15.73
CA PRO A 250 -12.03 2.75 16.68
C PRO A 250 -12.37 1.27 16.47
N TRP A 251 -12.01 0.68 15.34
CA TRP A 251 -12.32 -0.72 14.96
C TRP A 251 -11.12 -1.66 15.11
N GLY A 252 -9.95 -1.13 15.44
CA GLY A 252 -8.75 -1.92 15.73
C GLY A 252 -7.71 -1.95 14.62
N THR A 253 -7.82 -1.08 13.61
CA THR A 253 -6.72 -0.91 12.65
C THR A 253 -5.58 -0.18 13.34
N TYR A 254 -4.40 -0.80 13.38
CA TYR A 254 -3.18 -0.14 13.81
C TYR A 254 -2.63 0.70 12.68
N ILE A 255 -2.34 1.96 12.95
CA ILE A 255 -1.97 2.96 11.94
C ILE A 255 -0.68 3.64 12.38
N GLU A 256 0.35 3.56 11.53
CA GLU A 256 1.57 4.35 11.67
C GLU A 256 1.44 5.66 10.89
N LEU A 257 1.86 6.75 11.50
CA LEU A 257 1.94 8.07 10.88
C LEU A 257 3.41 8.43 10.73
N ASN A 258 3.82 8.78 9.51
CA ASN A 258 5.20 9.15 9.22
C ASN A 258 5.32 10.56 8.66
N GLU A 259 6.36 11.26 9.03
CA GLU A 259 6.85 12.44 8.34
C GLU A 259 8.24 12.14 7.78
N ARG A 260 8.36 12.10 6.47
CA ARG A 260 9.62 11.79 5.80
C ARG A 260 10.26 13.05 5.26
N PRO A 261 11.49 13.40 5.71
CA PRO A 261 12.22 14.48 5.09
C PRO A 261 12.51 14.10 3.61
N ASN A 262 12.33 15.03 2.70
CA ASN A 262 12.63 14.86 1.27
C ASN A 262 11.82 13.75 0.56
N ALA A 263 10.55 13.58 0.92
CA ALA A 263 9.67 12.66 0.20
C ALA A 263 9.58 13.03 -1.29
N VAL A 264 9.83 12.06 -2.18
CA VAL A 264 9.68 12.20 -3.62
C VAL A 264 8.33 11.64 -4.02
N TYR A 265 7.46 12.48 -4.59
CA TYR A 265 6.12 12.09 -5.00
C TYR A 265 6.05 11.70 -6.48
N ILE A 266 5.12 10.80 -6.80
CA ILE A 266 4.77 10.46 -8.19
C ILE A 266 4.22 11.72 -8.85
N GLN A 267 4.82 12.11 -9.99
CA GLN A 267 4.29 13.22 -10.79
C GLN A 267 2.97 12.75 -11.42
N THR A 268 1.87 13.25 -10.92
CA THR A 268 0.59 13.14 -11.61
C THR A 268 0.61 14.21 -12.69
N SER A 269 0.73 13.82 -13.98
CA SER A 269 0.48 14.78 -15.05
C SER A 269 -0.93 15.32 -14.85
N SER A 270 -1.09 16.57 -14.46
CA SER A 270 -2.32 17.34 -14.57
C SER A 270 -2.70 17.40 -16.05
N ARG A 271 -3.50 16.45 -16.49
CA ARG A 271 -4.37 16.61 -17.66
C ARG A 271 -5.74 16.15 -17.20
N GLU A 272 -6.51 17.18 -16.88
CA GLU A 272 -7.96 17.12 -16.85
C GLU A 272 -8.51 16.57 -18.17
#